data_c8699a7987e2b4da64a3b2726b0039fa
#
_entry.id   c8699a7987e2b4da64a3b2726b0039fa
#
_cell.length_a   1.000
_cell.length_b   1.000
_cell.length_c   1.000
_cell.angle_alpha   90.00
_cell.angle_beta   90.00
_cell.angle_gamma   90.00
#
_symmetry.space_group_name_H-M   'P 1'
#
loop_
_entity.id
_entity.type
_entity.pdbx_description
1 polymer ?
#
loop_
_entity_poly.entity_id
_entity_poly.type
_entity_poly.pdbx_seq_one_letter_code
_entity_poly.pdbx_strand_id
1 'polypeptide(L)'
;LLEIFMANNIKVKSVLRINVNCTHETDGKTTPVHMDHDFDTHNIVVYLNQFECGATNVEGESHKPQEDDIIIFDGLHSIEQPCNGTRRVVLVATYL
;
A
#
# COMPACT_ATOMS: atom_id res chain seq x y z
N LEU A 1 -5.58 12.62 -3.80
CA LEU A 1 -5.22 12.18 -2.45
C LEU A 1 -5.89 13.02 -1.37
N LEU A 2 -5.87 14.35 -1.51
CA LEU A 2 -6.53 15.24 -0.55
C LEU A 2 -8.02 14.94 -0.43
N GLU A 3 -8.71 14.70 -1.54
CA GLU A 3 -10.11 14.34 -1.56
C GLU A 3 -10.39 13.03 -0.81
N ILE A 4 -9.50 12.05 -0.94
CA ILE A 4 -9.61 10.78 -0.22
C ILE A 4 -9.50 11.02 1.28
N PHE A 5 -8.54 11.82 1.72
CA PHE A 5 -8.39 12.15 3.13
C PHE A 5 -9.63 12.85 3.69
N MET A 6 -10.16 13.82 2.95
CA MET A 6 -11.35 14.56 3.37
C MET A 6 -12.59 13.68 3.43
N ALA A 7 -12.79 12.82 2.42
CA ALA A 7 -13.95 11.92 2.36
C ALA A 7 -13.97 10.90 3.50
N ASN A 8 -12.80 10.55 4.05
CA ASN A 8 -12.66 9.57 5.12
C ASN A 8 -12.38 10.20 6.49
N ASN A 9 -12.53 11.50 6.62
CA ASN A 9 -12.29 12.26 7.85
C ASN A 9 -10.88 12.07 8.43
N ILE A 10 -9.88 11.93 7.55
CA ILE A 10 -8.50 11.75 7.95
C ILE A 10 -7.85 13.12 8.12
N LYS A 11 -7.31 13.38 9.31
CA LYS A 11 -6.56 14.60 9.58
C LYS A 11 -5.10 14.38 9.22
N VAL A 12 -4.59 15.20 8.31
CA VAL A 12 -3.21 15.10 7.82
C VAL A 12 -2.47 16.37 8.17
N LYS A 13 -1.34 16.23 8.89
CA LYS A 13 -0.46 17.36 9.19
C LYS A 13 0.47 17.64 8.01
N SER A 14 1.00 16.61 7.40
CA SER A 14 1.99 16.72 6.33
C SER A 14 2.01 15.44 5.51
N VAL A 15 2.05 15.57 4.19
CA VAL A 15 2.31 14.45 3.28
C VAL A 15 3.81 14.42 3.01
N LEU A 16 4.45 13.29 3.31
CA LEU A 16 5.90 13.14 3.18
C LEU A 16 6.29 12.61 1.82
N ARG A 17 5.54 11.65 1.28
CA ARG A 17 5.83 11.00 0.01
C ARG A 17 4.57 10.48 -0.64
N ILE A 18 4.49 10.61 -1.96
CA ILE A 18 3.43 10.03 -2.79
C ILE A 18 4.09 9.34 -3.97
N ASN A 19 3.78 8.06 -4.18
CA ASN A 19 4.27 7.28 -5.31
C ASN A 19 3.15 6.48 -5.94
N VAL A 20 3.24 6.26 -7.24
CA VAL A 20 2.47 5.21 -7.93
C VAL A 20 3.43 4.09 -8.25
N ASN A 21 3.17 2.91 -7.71
CA ASN A 21 4.02 1.74 -7.88
C ASN A 21 3.34 0.72 -8.77
N CYS A 22 4.08 0.21 -9.75
CA CYS A 22 3.64 -0.91 -10.59
C CYS A 22 4.57 -2.08 -10.35
N THR A 23 4.03 -3.17 -9.81
CA THR A 23 4.79 -4.37 -9.48
C THR A 23 4.36 -5.51 -10.39
N HIS A 24 5.33 -6.23 -10.91
CA HIS A 24 5.15 -7.43 -11.74
C HIS A 24 5.60 -8.67 -10.98
N GLU A 25 5.07 -9.82 -11.38
CA GLU A 25 5.59 -11.10 -10.89
C GLU A 25 7.01 -11.32 -11.42
N THR A 26 7.95 -11.61 -10.52
CA THR A 26 9.34 -11.93 -10.87
C THR A 26 9.73 -13.30 -10.32
N ASP A 27 9.96 -13.41 -9.01
CA ASP A 27 10.42 -14.63 -8.35
C ASP A 27 9.40 -15.19 -7.34
N GLY A 28 8.24 -14.56 -7.23
CA GLY A 28 7.19 -14.96 -6.31
C GLY A 28 7.48 -14.65 -4.83
N LYS A 29 8.55 -13.94 -4.54
CA LYS A 29 8.92 -13.64 -3.16
C LYS A 29 8.19 -12.42 -2.63
N THR A 30 7.89 -12.47 -1.33
CA THR A 30 7.38 -11.33 -0.59
C THR A 30 8.53 -10.39 -0.23
N THR A 31 8.30 -9.08 -0.24
CA THR A 31 9.32 -8.15 0.22
C THR A 31 9.63 -8.39 1.69
N PRO A 32 10.85 -8.07 2.15
CA PRO A 32 11.14 -8.09 3.58
C PRO A 32 10.20 -7.15 4.34
N VAL A 33 9.90 -7.50 5.58
CA VAL A 33 9.14 -6.61 6.47
C VAL A 33 9.97 -5.35 6.70
N HIS A 34 9.38 -4.19 6.46
CA HIS A 34 10.09 -2.91 6.55
C HIS A 34 9.17 -1.76 6.94
N MET A 35 9.78 -0.64 7.24
CA MET A 35 9.11 0.67 7.35
C MET A 35 9.63 1.56 6.23
N ASP A 36 8.77 2.42 5.68
CA ASP A 36 9.16 3.33 4.59
C ASP A 36 10.07 4.46 5.07
N HIS A 37 10.02 4.79 6.36
CA HIS A 37 10.85 5.80 7.00
C HIS A 37 11.43 5.24 8.29
N ASP A 38 12.49 5.86 8.79
CA ASP A 38 13.12 5.49 10.06
C ASP A 38 12.45 6.15 11.28
N PHE A 39 11.29 6.73 11.09
CA PHE A 39 10.45 7.31 12.12
C PHE A 39 8.98 6.96 11.85
N ASP A 40 8.12 7.16 12.85
CA ASP A 40 6.71 6.76 12.76
C ASP A 40 5.94 7.63 11.76
N THR A 41 5.27 6.98 10.82
CA THR A 41 4.38 7.62 9.85
C THR A 41 3.11 6.81 9.69
N HIS A 42 2.07 7.47 9.20
CA HIS A 42 0.89 6.79 8.68
C HIS A 42 1.11 6.45 7.21
N ASN A 43 0.55 5.34 6.78
CA ASN A 43 0.61 4.87 5.39
C ASN A 43 -0.80 4.72 4.84
N ILE A 44 -0.99 5.14 3.60
CA ILE A 44 -2.22 4.90 2.85
C ILE A 44 -1.86 4.24 1.53
N VAL A 45 -2.58 3.17 1.20
CA VAL A 45 -2.44 2.46 -0.08
C VAL A 45 -3.79 2.46 -0.76
N VAL A 46 -3.83 2.94 -1.99
CA VAL A 46 -5.01 2.94 -2.84
C VAL A 46 -4.76 1.97 -3.98
N TYR A 47 -5.59 0.94 -4.11
CA TYR A 47 -5.48 -0.05 -5.17
C TYR A 47 -6.12 0.48 -6.44
N LEU A 48 -5.32 0.73 -7.47
CA LEU A 48 -5.76 1.41 -8.70
C LEU A 48 -6.29 0.45 -9.77
N ASN A 49 -6.04 -0.85 -9.63
CA ASN A 49 -6.54 -1.85 -10.58
C ASN A 49 -6.85 -3.17 -9.88
N GLN A 50 -7.54 -4.05 -10.59
CA GLN A 50 -7.76 -5.42 -10.13
C GLN A 50 -6.58 -6.28 -10.55
N PHE A 51 -6.08 -7.11 -9.62
CA PHE A 51 -5.00 -8.06 -9.87
C PHE A 51 -5.16 -9.27 -8.94
N GLU A 52 -4.38 -10.31 -9.17
CA GLU A 52 -4.40 -11.53 -8.39
C GLU A 52 -3.16 -11.61 -7.49
N CYS A 53 -3.29 -12.20 -6.30
CA CYS A 53 -2.27 -12.22 -5.27
C CYS A 53 -1.91 -10.78 -4.85
N GLY A 54 -0.67 -10.51 -4.53
CA GLY A 54 -0.21 -9.14 -4.28
C GLY A 54 -0.73 -8.51 -3.00
N ALA A 55 -0.97 -9.32 -1.97
CA ALA A 55 -1.49 -8.83 -0.69
C ALA A 55 -0.50 -7.88 0.00
N THR A 56 -1.03 -6.96 0.80
CA THR A 56 -0.25 -6.15 1.72
C THR A 56 -0.37 -6.78 3.11
N ASN A 57 0.78 -7.10 3.72
CA ASN A 57 0.83 -7.74 5.03
C ASN A 57 1.25 -6.70 6.08
N VAL A 58 0.42 -6.52 7.10
CA VAL A 58 0.66 -5.59 8.20
C VAL A 58 0.45 -6.32 9.51
N GLU A 59 1.49 -6.39 10.34
CA GLU A 59 1.42 -6.98 11.68
C GLU A 59 0.79 -8.39 11.73
N GLY A 60 1.14 -9.21 10.73
CA GLY A 60 0.63 -10.58 10.65
C GLY A 60 -0.73 -10.73 9.98
N GLU A 61 -1.37 -9.64 9.60
CA GLU A 61 -2.62 -9.65 8.84
C GLU A 61 -2.35 -9.40 7.36
N SER A 62 -3.06 -10.11 6.49
CA SER A 62 -2.99 -9.94 5.04
C SER A 62 -4.26 -9.29 4.52
N HIS A 63 -4.10 -8.20 3.75
CA HIS A 63 -5.20 -7.58 3.04
C HIS A 63 -5.22 -8.09 1.59
N LYS A 64 -6.34 -8.72 1.19
CA LYS A 64 -6.56 -9.12 -0.20
C LYS A 64 -6.92 -7.90 -1.03
N PRO A 65 -6.17 -7.62 -2.11
CA PRO A 65 -6.42 -6.44 -2.91
C PRO A 65 -7.70 -6.55 -3.73
N GLN A 66 -8.45 -5.45 -3.78
CA GLN A 66 -9.55 -5.25 -4.71
C GLN A 66 -9.43 -3.84 -5.29
N GLU A 67 -9.81 -3.68 -6.56
CA GLU A 67 -9.79 -2.37 -7.20
C GLU A 67 -10.61 -1.36 -6.38
N ASP A 68 -10.08 -0.15 -6.25
CA ASP A 68 -10.63 0.96 -5.47
C ASP A 68 -10.59 0.79 -3.94
N ASP A 69 -10.04 -0.31 -3.43
CA ASP A 69 -9.82 -0.45 -1.99
C ASP A 69 -8.78 0.56 -1.51
N ILE A 70 -8.98 1.01 -0.27
CA ILE A 70 -8.06 1.91 0.43
C ILE A 70 -7.74 1.26 1.77
N ILE A 71 -6.46 1.10 2.07
CA ILE A 71 -6.02 0.65 3.38
C ILE A 71 -5.12 1.69 4.03
N ILE A 72 -5.24 1.83 5.34
CA ILE A 72 -4.44 2.76 6.14
C ILE A 72 -3.82 1.96 7.27
N PHE A 73 -2.53 2.11 7.45
CA PHE A 73 -1.80 1.37 8.49
C PHE A 73 -0.55 2.13 8.92
N ASP A 74 -0.01 1.72 10.06
CA ASP A 74 1.22 2.27 10.61
C ASP A 74 2.27 1.16 10.72
N GLY A 75 3.54 1.53 10.64
CA GLY A 75 4.64 0.67 11.03
C GLY A 75 5.09 -0.34 9.99
N LEU A 76 5.50 -1.50 10.48
CA LEU A 76 6.13 -2.54 9.68
C LEU A 76 5.13 -3.23 8.75
N HIS A 77 5.54 -3.44 7.51
CA HIS A 77 4.73 -4.09 6.50
C HIS A 77 5.58 -4.81 5.47
N SER A 78 4.95 -5.69 4.71
CA SER A 78 5.55 -6.36 3.56
C SER A 78 4.53 -6.47 2.44
N ILE A 79 5.00 -6.71 1.22
CA ILE A 79 4.17 -6.75 0.03
C ILE A 79 4.44 -8.04 -0.73
N GLU A 80 3.38 -8.76 -1.07
CA GLU A 80 3.46 -9.94 -1.93
C GLU A 80 3.38 -9.53 -3.39
N GLN A 81 4.06 -10.28 -4.26
CA GLN A 81 3.99 -10.05 -5.69
C GLN A 81 2.63 -10.47 -6.25
N PRO A 82 2.15 -9.80 -7.32
CA PRO A 82 0.99 -10.30 -8.04
C PRO A 82 1.31 -11.62 -8.74
N CYS A 83 0.30 -12.34 -9.18
CA CYS A 83 0.46 -13.62 -9.84
C CYS A 83 -0.38 -13.70 -11.11
N ASN A 84 -0.24 -14.82 -11.85
CA ASN A 84 -1.03 -15.13 -13.06
C ASN A 84 -0.96 -14.03 -14.12
N GLY A 85 0.21 -13.40 -14.29
CA GLY A 85 0.43 -12.37 -15.30
C GLY A 85 -0.23 -11.04 -15.01
N THR A 86 -0.77 -10.83 -13.81
CA THR A 86 -1.39 -9.56 -13.44
C THR A 86 -0.35 -8.56 -12.95
N ARG A 87 -0.72 -7.28 -12.92
CA ARG A 87 0.13 -6.20 -12.39
C ARG A 87 -0.53 -5.62 -11.16
N ARG A 88 0.30 -5.28 -10.17
CA ARG A 88 -0.14 -4.60 -8.98
C ARG A 88 0.17 -3.11 -9.12
N VAL A 89 -0.86 -2.31 -9.33
CA VAL A 89 -0.71 -0.84 -9.47
C VAL A 89 -1.39 -0.18 -8.28
N VAL A 90 -0.63 0.53 -7.50
CA VAL A 90 -1.12 1.19 -6.28
C VAL A 90 -0.57 2.60 -6.17
N LEU A 91 -1.35 3.48 -5.57
CA LEU A 91 -0.87 4.77 -5.07
C LEU A 91 -0.53 4.57 -3.61
N VAL A 92 0.67 4.95 -3.23
CA VAL A 92 1.15 4.86 -1.85
C VAL A 92 1.55 6.24 -1.38
N ALA A 93 1.07 6.63 -0.22
CA ALA A 93 1.51 7.86 0.43
C ALA A 93 1.86 7.60 1.88
N THR A 94 2.85 8.34 2.36
CA THR A 94 3.19 8.40 3.79
C THR A 94 2.90 9.82 4.28
N TYR A 95 2.35 9.93 5.49
CA TYR A 95 1.93 11.21 6.04
C TYR A 95 2.00 11.24 7.56
N LEU A 96 2.00 12.44 8.09
CA LEU A 96 1.97 12.70 9.53
C LEU A 96 0.59 13.14 10.00
#